data_28c38ac496ad0cff759bbb62f634d4bb
#
_entry.id   28c38ac496ad0cff759bbb62f634d4bb
#
_cell.length_a   1.000
_cell.length_b   1.000
_cell.length_c   1.000
_cell.angle_alpha   90.00
_cell.angle_beta   90.00
_cell.angle_gamma   90.00
#
_symmetry.space_group_name_H-M   'P 1'
#
loop_
_entity.id
_entity.type
_entity.pdbx_description
1 polymer ?
#
loop_
_entity_poly.entity_id
_entity_poly.type
_entity_poly.pdbx_seq_one_letter_code
_entity_poly.pdbx_strand_id
1 'polypeptide(L)'
;MAVREPESVYCVMPIDPRTRIGHVHLTVSDLDRALAFYRDVLGFDVTTRYGEDAVFLSAGGYHHHIGLNTWAGRGGGARRPAPGTTGLYHLAVLFPDRRALGAAVRRVAQAGIPLEGAADHGVSEAVYLRDPDGNGVELYRDRPEAEWPRAPDGTLVMYTRPLDLEALLREA
;
A
#
# COMPACT_ATOMS: atom_id res chain seq x y z
N MET A 1 -21.09 -51.68 -11.03
CA MET A 1 -20.84 -51.10 -9.71
C MET A 1 -19.84 -49.95 -9.92
N ALA A 2 -20.32 -48.71 -9.84
CA ALA A 2 -19.44 -47.54 -9.94
C ALA A 2 -18.83 -47.29 -8.55
N VAL A 3 -17.51 -47.38 -8.45
CA VAL A 3 -16.77 -47.01 -7.25
C VAL A 3 -16.82 -45.48 -7.15
N ARG A 4 -17.56 -44.95 -6.16
CA ARG A 4 -17.48 -43.52 -5.81
C ARG A 4 -16.11 -43.30 -5.16
N GLU A 5 -15.29 -42.44 -5.79
CA GLU A 5 -14.11 -41.91 -5.13
C GLU A 5 -14.54 -41.13 -3.88
N PRO A 6 -13.83 -41.26 -2.75
CA PRO A 6 -14.14 -40.48 -1.56
C PRO A 6 -13.91 -38.99 -1.86
N GLU A 7 -14.94 -38.17 -1.70
CA GLU A 7 -14.79 -36.69 -1.66
C GLU A 7 -13.79 -36.35 -0.54
N SER A 8 -12.61 -35.92 -0.93
CA SER A 8 -11.60 -35.42 -0.01
C SER A 8 -12.14 -34.14 0.63
N VAL A 9 -12.72 -34.28 1.81
CA VAL A 9 -13.08 -33.14 2.66
C VAL A 9 -11.78 -32.54 3.19
N TYR A 10 -11.17 -31.66 2.42
CA TYR A 10 -10.11 -30.79 2.97
C TYR A 10 -10.76 -29.94 4.06
N CYS A 11 -10.52 -30.26 5.31
CA CYS A 11 -10.83 -29.38 6.42
C CYS A 11 -9.88 -28.18 6.29
N VAL A 12 -10.32 -27.13 5.61
CA VAL A 12 -9.53 -25.90 5.45
C VAL A 12 -9.48 -25.24 6.82
N MET A 13 -8.36 -25.44 7.51
CA MET A 13 -8.11 -24.70 8.75
C MET A 13 -7.94 -23.22 8.40
N PRO A 14 -8.65 -22.32 9.09
CA PRO A 14 -8.47 -20.89 8.85
C PRO A 14 -7.04 -20.48 9.18
N ILE A 15 -6.52 -19.48 8.45
CA ILE A 15 -5.22 -18.88 8.77
C ILE A 15 -5.25 -18.28 10.17
N ASP A 16 -4.13 -18.33 10.90
CA ASP A 16 -4.03 -17.69 12.22
C ASP A 16 -4.45 -16.22 12.12
N PRO A 17 -5.42 -15.74 12.92
CA PRO A 17 -5.93 -14.36 12.82
C PRO A 17 -4.89 -13.28 13.14
N ARG A 18 -3.73 -13.64 13.68
CA ARG A 18 -2.59 -12.74 13.89
C ARG A 18 -1.68 -12.62 12.68
N THR A 19 -1.89 -13.43 11.62
CA THR A 19 -1.12 -13.35 10.38
C THR A 19 -1.30 -11.97 9.73
N ARG A 20 -0.20 -11.39 9.23
CA ARG A 20 -0.17 -10.07 8.60
C ARG A 20 0.62 -10.12 7.30
N ILE A 21 0.34 -9.21 6.39
CA ILE A 21 1.26 -8.91 5.29
C ILE A 21 2.46 -8.17 5.90
N GLY A 22 3.64 -8.79 5.86
CA GLY A 22 4.83 -8.27 6.53
C GLY A 22 5.57 -7.22 5.74
N HIS A 23 5.75 -7.44 4.44
CA HIS A 23 6.45 -6.51 3.55
C HIS A 23 5.99 -6.67 2.10
N VAL A 24 6.34 -5.68 1.29
CA VAL A 24 6.30 -5.72 -0.17
C VAL A 24 7.72 -5.57 -0.72
N HIS A 25 8.04 -6.28 -1.81
CA HIS A 25 9.33 -6.15 -2.48
C HIS A 25 9.10 -5.74 -3.94
N LEU A 26 9.60 -4.56 -4.31
CA LEU A 26 9.40 -3.95 -5.62
C LEU A 26 10.69 -4.00 -6.43
N THR A 27 10.56 -4.33 -7.71
CA THR A 27 11.62 -4.10 -8.68
C THR A 27 11.47 -2.68 -9.22
N VAL A 28 12.53 -1.88 -9.07
CA VAL A 28 12.59 -0.50 -9.52
C VAL A 28 13.69 -0.33 -10.56
N SER A 29 13.60 0.71 -11.37
CA SER A 29 14.59 0.96 -12.41
C SER A 29 15.85 1.67 -11.90
N ASP A 30 15.71 2.42 -10.78
CA ASP A 30 16.76 3.22 -10.17
C ASP A 30 16.51 3.36 -8.65
N LEU A 31 17.47 2.93 -7.83
CA LEU A 31 17.35 2.95 -6.37
C LEU A 31 17.36 4.37 -5.79
N ASP A 32 18.16 5.28 -6.34
CA ASP A 32 18.25 6.65 -5.80
C ASP A 32 16.94 7.41 -6.06
N ARG A 33 16.33 7.22 -7.24
CA ARG A 33 15.03 7.77 -7.58
C ARG A 33 13.92 7.18 -6.71
N ALA A 34 13.94 5.88 -6.46
CA ALA A 34 12.98 5.23 -5.57
C ALA A 34 13.18 5.71 -4.12
N LEU A 35 14.42 5.87 -3.64
CA LEU A 35 14.72 6.40 -2.31
C LEU A 35 14.27 7.84 -2.13
N ALA A 36 14.41 8.68 -3.14
CA ALA A 36 13.88 10.05 -3.11
C ALA A 36 12.36 10.06 -2.85
N PHE A 37 11.63 9.06 -3.33
CA PHE A 37 10.20 8.92 -3.06
C PHE A 37 9.92 8.27 -1.70
N TYR A 38 10.38 7.04 -1.48
CA TYR A 38 10.00 6.27 -0.28
C TYR A 38 10.65 6.80 1.00
N ARG A 39 11.91 7.23 0.95
CA ARG A 39 12.63 7.79 2.09
C ARG A 39 12.35 9.29 2.26
N ASP A 40 12.60 10.09 1.23
CA ASP A 40 12.64 11.55 1.39
C ASP A 40 11.24 12.18 1.39
N VAL A 41 10.29 11.63 0.62
CA VAL A 41 8.90 12.14 0.58
C VAL A 41 8.01 11.40 1.58
N LEU A 42 7.98 10.05 1.55
CA LEU A 42 7.09 9.31 2.44
C LEU A 42 7.63 9.18 3.87
N GLY A 43 8.96 9.24 4.05
CA GLY A 43 9.59 9.27 5.37
C GLY A 43 9.94 7.90 5.95
N PHE A 44 10.14 6.89 5.13
CA PHE A 44 10.68 5.61 5.59
C PHE A 44 12.18 5.71 5.86
N ASP A 45 12.65 5.02 6.90
CA ASP A 45 14.06 4.89 7.20
C ASP A 45 14.70 3.74 6.43
N VAL A 46 15.93 3.93 5.95
CA VAL A 46 16.75 2.84 5.40
C VAL A 46 17.25 1.98 6.55
N THR A 47 16.88 0.70 6.58
CA THR A 47 17.34 -0.24 7.61
C THR A 47 18.62 -0.95 7.20
N THR A 48 18.73 -1.35 5.92
CA THR A 48 19.92 -2.02 5.42
C THR A 48 19.99 -1.96 3.89
N ARG A 49 21.18 -2.22 3.34
CA ARG A 49 21.43 -2.40 1.91
C ARG A 49 22.00 -3.78 1.64
N TYR A 50 21.70 -4.33 0.48
CA TYR A 50 22.30 -5.54 -0.02
C TYR A 50 23.07 -5.24 -1.31
N GLY A 51 24.37 -5.05 -1.18
CA GLY A 51 25.20 -4.54 -2.28
C GLY A 51 24.74 -3.17 -2.78
N GLU A 52 24.87 -2.98 -4.09
CA GLU A 52 24.41 -1.77 -4.79
C GLU A 52 23.03 -1.93 -5.43
N ASP A 53 22.44 -3.12 -5.33
CA ASP A 53 21.27 -3.50 -6.11
C ASP A 53 19.98 -3.60 -5.30
N ALA A 54 20.05 -3.57 -3.97
CA ALA A 54 18.85 -3.61 -3.14
C ALA A 54 18.97 -2.78 -1.87
N VAL A 55 17.83 -2.25 -1.42
CA VAL A 55 17.70 -1.47 -0.19
C VAL A 55 16.40 -1.84 0.51
N PHE A 56 16.43 -1.84 1.83
CA PHE A 56 15.29 -2.17 2.67
C PHE A 56 14.92 -0.98 3.54
N LEU A 57 13.61 -0.73 3.65
CA LEU A 57 13.05 0.46 4.27
C LEU A 57 12.02 0.06 5.32
N SER A 58 11.94 0.81 6.41
CA SER A 58 10.99 0.58 7.48
C SER A 58 10.48 1.87 8.11
N ALA A 59 9.40 1.74 8.87
CA ALA A 59 8.94 2.71 9.84
C ALA A 59 8.93 2.04 11.22
N GLY A 60 9.42 2.73 12.27
CA GLY A 60 9.29 2.27 13.65
C GLY A 60 10.14 1.05 14.04
N GLY A 61 11.27 0.79 13.37
CA GLY A 61 12.25 -0.22 13.81
C GLY A 61 11.94 -1.68 13.44
N TYR A 62 10.92 -1.95 12.65
CA TYR A 62 10.71 -3.27 12.04
C TYR A 62 11.83 -3.53 11.02
N HIS A 63 12.22 -4.81 10.79
CA HIS A 63 13.36 -5.12 9.90
C HIS A 63 13.19 -4.55 8.48
N HIS A 64 12.00 -4.60 7.87
CA HIS A 64 11.62 -3.86 6.68
C HIS A 64 10.12 -4.03 6.36
N HIS A 65 9.51 -2.97 5.86
CA HIS A 65 8.17 -2.97 5.26
C HIS A 65 8.24 -2.96 3.74
N ILE A 66 9.29 -2.32 3.18
CA ILE A 66 9.50 -2.20 1.74
C ILE A 66 10.92 -2.67 1.41
N GLY A 67 11.03 -3.61 0.47
CA GLY A 67 12.27 -3.95 -0.23
C GLY A 67 12.23 -3.33 -1.62
N LEU A 68 13.34 -2.73 -2.04
CA LEU A 68 13.53 -2.20 -3.39
C LEU A 68 14.75 -2.86 -4.03
N ASN A 69 14.64 -3.29 -5.27
CA ASN A 69 15.79 -3.84 -6.01
C ASN A 69 15.76 -3.44 -7.49
N THR A 70 16.97 -3.52 -8.11
CA THR A 70 17.16 -3.28 -9.54
C THR A 70 17.50 -4.54 -10.33
N TRP A 71 17.31 -5.74 -9.73
CA TRP A 71 17.79 -7.02 -10.30
C TRP A 71 17.25 -7.32 -11.71
N ALA A 72 16.03 -6.89 -12.01
CA ALA A 72 15.40 -7.09 -13.32
C ALA A 72 15.08 -5.77 -14.05
N GLY A 73 15.40 -4.62 -13.46
CA GLY A 73 14.94 -3.32 -13.93
C GLY A 73 16.02 -2.25 -14.15
N ARG A 74 17.30 -2.52 -13.85
CA ARG A 74 18.38 -1.50 -13.91
C ARG A 74 18.42 -0.79 -15.28
N GLY A 75 18.28 0.53 -15.26
CA GLY A 75 18.29 1.37 -16.47
C GLY A 75 17.04 1.25 -17.35
N GLY A 76 16.07 0.46 -16.97
CA GLY A 76 14.73 0.44 -17.57
C GLY A 76 13.97 1.72 -17.20
N GLY A 77 13.32 2.39 -18.16
CA GLY A 77 12.41 3.49 -17.85
C GLY A 77 11.19 2.99 -17.07
N ALA A 78 10.58 3.89 -16.31
CA ALA A 78 9.30 3.62 -15.64
C ALA A 78 8.29 3.01 -16.63
N ARG A 79 7.85 1.80 -16.38
CA ARG A 79 6.85 1.12 -17.18
C ARG A 79 5.57 0.99 -16.36
N ARG A 80 4.67 1.94 -16.57
CA ARG A 80 3.30 1.76 -16.10
C ARG A 80 2.73 0.48 -16.75
N PRO A 81 2.19 -0.46 -15.97
CA PRO A 81 1.50 -1.62 -16.55
C PRO A 81 0.43 -1.15 -17.55
N ALA A 82 0.34 -1.82 -18.68
CA ALA A 82 -0.72 -1.52 -19.65
C ALA A 82 -2.11 -1.72 -19.01
N PRO A 83 -3.12 -0.93 -19.37
CA PRO A 83 -4.49 -1.17 -18.91
C PRO A 83 -4.92 -2.62 -19.16
N GLY A 84 -5.52 -3.25 -18.16
CA GLY A 84 -5.94 -4.65 -18.24
C GLY A 84 -4.83 -5.69 -17.93
N THR A 85 -3.62 -5.25 -17.59
CA THR A 85 -2.57 -6.16 -17.12
C THR A 85 -2.86 -6.62 -15.68
N THR A 86 -2.74 -7.92 -15.43
CA THR A 86 -2.81 -8.49 -14.07
C THR A 86 -1.51 -8.24 -13.31
N GLY A 87 -1.58 -8.14 -11.98
CA GLY A 87 -0.43 -7.92 -11.11
C GLY A 87 -0.80 -7.13 -9.87
N LEU A 88 0.19 -6.52 -9.21
CA LEU A 88 -0.04 -5.67 -8.06
C LEU A 88 -0.74 -4.37 -8.50
N TYR A 89 -1.94 -4.12 -7.97
CA TYR A 89 -2.65 -2.89 -8.26
C TYR A 89 -2.05 -1.69 -7.53
N HIS A 90 -1.85 -1.84 -6.22
CA HIS A 90 -1.11 -0.90 -5.38
C HIS A 90 -0.53 -1.61 -4.14
N LEU A 91 0.46 -1.00 -3.53
CA LEU A 91 0.80 -1.23 -2.13
C LEU A 91 0.10 -0.18 -1.28
N ALA A 92 -0.36 -0.55 -0.09
CA ALA A 92 -1.05 0.36 0.81
C ALA A 92 -0.22 0.62 2.08
N VAL A 93 -0.04 1.91 2.42
CA VAL A 93 0.67 2.38 3.61
C VAL A 93 -0.34 2.89 4.61
N LEU A 94 -0.48 2.18 5.73
CA LEU A 94 -1.40 2.52 6.81
C LEU A 94 -0.79 3.54 7.76
N PHE A 95 -1.42 4.70 7.87
CA PHE A 95 -1.07 5.73 8.85
C PHE A 95 -1.90 5.58 10.13
N PRO A 96 -1.34 5.91 11.31
CA PRO A 96 -2.00 5.67 12.57
C PRO A 96 -3.27 6.49 12.77
N ASP A 97 -3.35 7.67 12.14
CA ASP A 97 -4.47 8.59 12.27
C ASP A 97 -4.57 9.55 11.07
N ARG A 98 -5.62 10.34 11.06
CA ARG A 98 -5.94 11.29 9.99
C ARG A 98 -4.93 12.41 9.88
N ARG A 99 -4.35 12.85 11.00
CA ARG A 99 -3.31 13.88 11.03
C ARG A 99 -2.02 13.40 10.38
N ALA A 100 -1.59 12.18 10.69
CA ALA A 100 -0.39 11.56 10.09
C ALA A 100 -0.57 11.34 8.58
N LEU A 101 -1.76 10.88 8.15
CA LEU A 101 -2.11 10.77 6.73
C LEU A 101 -2.06 12.15 6.05
N GLY A 102 -2.69 13.15 6.63
CA GLY A 102 -2.68 14.53 6.09
C GLY A 102 -1.26 15.09 5.96
N ALA A 103 -0.40 14.86 6.95
CA ALA A 103 1.00 15.27 6.91
C ALA A 103 1.78 14.57 5.78
N ALA A 104 1.52 13.29 5.53
CA ALA A 104 2.13 12.55 4.42
C ALA A 104 1.65 13.10 3.06
N VAL A 105 0.35 13.32 2.90
CA VAL A 105 -0.24 13.90 1.68
C VAL A 105 0.30 15.31 1.42
N ARG A 106 0.51 16.10 2.46
CA ARG A 106 1.14 17.43 2.33
C ARG A 106 2.57 17.35 1.79
N ARG A 107 3.39 16.40 2.28
CA ARG A 107 4.76 16.18 1.75
C ARG A 107 4.73 15.75 0.28
N VAL A 108 3.81 14.86 -0.09
CA VAL A 108 3.60 14.44 -1.49
C VAL A 108 3.27 15.65 -2.37
N ALA A 109 2.34 16.51 -1.94
CA ALA A 109 1.96 17.71 -2.68
C ALA A 109 3.14 18.72 -2.79
N GLN A 110 3.90 18.93 -1.71
CA GLN A 110 5.08 19.79 -1.71
C GLN A 110 6.20 19.28 -2.62
N ALA A 111 6.31 17.96 -2.79
CA ALA A 111 7.23 17.33 -3.74
C ALA A 111 6.73 17.40 -5.20
N GLY A 112 5.57 17.99 -5.45
CA GLY A 112 4.98 18.10 -6.79
C GLY A 112 4.50 16.77 -7.37
N ILE A 113 4.28 15.75 -6.55
CA ILE A 113 3.82 14.43 -7.00
C ILE A 113 2.31 14.48 -7.20
N PRO A 114 1.81 14.12 -8.40
CA PRO A 114 0.38 14.16 -8.68
C PRO A 114 -0.38 13.06 -7.92
N LEU A 115 -1.55 13.41 -7.40
CA LEU A 115 -2.51 12.45 -6.86
C LEU A 115 -3.38 11.91 -7.99
N GLU A 116 -3.65 10.60 -7.99
CA GLU A 116 -4.57 9.95 -8.95
C GLU A 116 -6.02 9.96 -8.46
N GLY A 117 -6.22 10.08 -7.14
CA GLY A 117 -7.54 10.11 -6.53
C GLY A 117 -7.50 10.17 -5.01
N ALA A 118 -8.67 10.38 -4.44
CA ALA A 118 -8.89 10.27 -3.01
C ALA A 118 -10.30 9.76 -2.73
N ALA A 119 -10.45 8.87 -1.77
CA ALA A 119 -11.72 8.22 -1.48
C ALA A 119 -11.95 8.00 0.02
N ASP A 120 -13.20 8.10 0.42
CA ASP A 120 -13.75 7.60 1.67
C ASP A 120 -14.42 6.26 1.39
N HIS A 121 -13.92 5.19 2.00
CA HIS A 121 -14.45 3.83 1.85
C HIS A 121 -15.39 3.41 2.99
N GLY A 122 -15.68 4.32 3.92
CA GLY A 122 -16.49 4.03 5.11
C GLY A 122 -15.70 3.34 6.22
N VAL A 123 -14.81 2.45 5.89
CA VAL A 123 -13.87 1.79 6.80
C VAL A 123 -12.54 2.51 6.88
N SER A 124 -12.19 3.26 5.85
CA SER A 124 -10.90 3.97 5.71
C SER A 124 -11.05 5.23 4.87
N GLU A 125 -10.08 6.12 4.98
CA GLU A 125 -9.87 7.25 4.07
C GLU A 125 -8.54 7.05 3.36
N ALA A 126 -8.52 7.19 2.03
CA ALA A 126 -7.39 6.82 1.18
C ALA A 126 -7.06 7.90 0.14
N VAL A 127 -5.77 8.01 -0.19
CA VAL A 127 -5.25 8.86 -1.26
C VAL A 127 -4.35 8.01 -2.15
N TYR A 128 -4.53 8.10 -3.46
CA TYR A 128 -3.87 7.28 -4.46
C TYR A 128 -2.88 8.08 -5.28
N LEU A 129 -1.70 7.51 -5.51
CA LEU A 129 -0.63 8.10 -6.30
C LEU A 129 0.23 7.01 -6.94
N ARG A 130 1.29 7.42 -7.64
CA ARG A 130 2.29 6.50 -8.20
C ARG A 130 3.67 6.81 -7.66
N ASP A 131 4.45 5.72 -7.47
CA ASP A 131 5.88 5.87 -7.29
C ASP A 131 6.58 6.24 -8.62
N PRO A 132 7.89 6.56 -8.61
CA PRO A 132 8.60 6.94 -9.83
C PRO A 132 8.61 5.87 -10.94
N ASP A 133 8.44 4.60 -10.61
CA ASP A 133 8.37 3.49 -11.58
C ASP A 133 6.93 3.17 -12.05
N GLY A 134 5.94 3.90 -11.53
CA GLY A 134 4.54 3.74 -11.89
C GLY A 134 3.80 2.70 -11.07
N ASN A 135 4.42 2.15 -10.01
CA ASN A 135 3.72 1.29 -9.07
C ASN A 135 2.64 2.08 -8.34
N GLY A 136 1.45 1.49 -8.18
CA GLY A 136 0.38 2.09 -7.40
C GLY A 136 0.77 2.17 -5.92
N VAL A 137 0.47 3.31 -5.30
CA VAL A 137 0.66 3.54 -3.87
C VAL A 137 -0.64 4.11 -3.31
N GLU A 138 -1.12 3.51 -2.23
CA GLU A 138 -2.23 4.02 -1.45
C GLU A 138 -1.69 4.50 -0.10
N LEU A 139 -1.98 5.74 0.25
CA LEU A 139 -1.76 6.27 1.59
C LEU A 139 -3.12 6.31 2.28
N TYR A 140 -3.27 5.61 3.41
CA TYR A 140 -4.59 5.50 4.03
C TYR A 140 -4.53 5.45 5.56
N ARG A 141 -5.65 5.70 6.18
CA ARG A 141 -5.89 5.45 7.58
C ARG A 141 -7.18 4.67 7.76
N ASP A 142 -7.25 3.78 8.73
CA ASP A 142 -8.49 3.14 9.11
C ASP A 142 -9.36 4.08 9.94
N ARG A 143 -10.68 3.99 9.79
CA ARG A 143 -11.63 4.51 10.76
C ARG A 143 -11.68 3.58 11.98
N PRO A 144 -12.02 4.08 13.18
CA PRO A 144 -12.32 3.21 14.31
C PRO A 144 -13.32 2.11 13.92
N GLU A 145 -13.05 0.87 14.31
CA GLU A 145 -13.90 -0.28 13.93
C GLU A 145 -15.37 -0.08 14.31
N ALA A 146 -15.63 0.63 15.41
CA ALA A 146 -16.98 0.94 15.85
C ALA A 146 -17.77 1.84 14.86
N GLU A 147 -17.06 2.55 13.97
CA GLU A 147 -17.64 3.42 12.94
C GLU A 147 -17.81 2.70 11.59
N TRP A 148 -17.33 1.48 11.45
CA TRP A 148 -17.41 0.75 10.19
C TRP A 148 -18.85 0.46 9.81
N PRO A 149 -19.28 0.81 8.59
CA PRO A 149 -20.65 0.57 8.15
C PRO A 149 -20.96 -0.93 8.09
N ARG A 150 -22.14 -1.29 8.58
CA ARG A 150 -22.62 -2.68 8.54
C ARG A 150 -24.05 -2.72 8.00
N ALA A 151 -24.34 -3.76 7.24
CA ALA A 151 -25.68 -4.10 6.81
C ALA A 151 -26.52 -4.63 8.00
N PRO A 152 -27.86 -4.72 7.87
CA PRO A 152 -28.71 -5.23 8.93
C PRO A 152 -28.38 -6.64 9.42
N ASP A 153 -27.74 -7.46 8.59
CA ASP A 153 -27.27 -8.82 8.92
C ASP A 153 -25.88 -8.85 9.59
N GLY A 154 -25.28 -7.65 9.84
CA GLY A 154 -23.94 -7.51 10.43
C GLY A 154 -22.78 -7.57 9.43
N THR A 155 -23.05 -7.83 8.15
CA THR A 155 -22.02 -7.85 7.11
C THR A 155 -21.35 -6.49 6.96
N LEU A 156 -20.01 -6.47 6.84
CA LEU A 156 -19.24 -5.26 6.60
C LEU A 156 -19.65 -4.64 5.25
N VAL A 157 -19.89 -3.33 5.25
CA VAL A 157 -20.21 -2.56 4.03
C VAL A 157 -19.06 -1.62 3.73
N MET A 158 -18.57 -1.67 2.49
CA MET A 158 -17.60 -0.70 1.97
C MET A 158 -18.24 0.04 0.79
N TYR A 159 -17.90 1.32 0.67
CA TYR A 159 -18.33 2.15 -0.44
C TYR A 159 -17.14 2.98 -0.97
N THR A 160 -17.36 3.72 -2.05
CA THR A 160 -16.37 4.68 -2.55
C THR A 160 -17.07 6.02 -2.72
N ARG A 161 -16.69 7.01 -1.93
CA ARG A 161 -17.18 8.39 -1.97
C ARG A 161 -16.01 9.36 -2.10
N PRO A 162 -16.20 10.55 -2.65
CA PRO A 162 -15.15 11.58 -2.64
C PRO A 162 -14.69 11.89 -1.22
N LEU A 163 -13.37 11.95 -1.02
CA LEU A 163 -12.76 12.41 0.23
C LEU A 163 -12.56 13.93 0.17
N ASP A 164 -12.89 14.64 1.24
CA ASP A 164 -12.56 16.06 1.40
C ASP A 164 -11.06 16.20 1.72
N LEU A 165 -10.26 16.37 0.67
CA LEU A 165 -8.80 16.55 0.79
C LEU A 165 -8.43 17.86 1.50
N GLU A 166 -9.21 18.93 1.34
CA GLU A 166 -8.93 20.18 2.04
C GLU A 166 -9.11 20.02 3.54
N ALA A 167 -10.17 19.33 3.96
CA ALA A 167 -10.39 19.02 5.37
C ALA A 167 -9.24 18.13 5.92
N LEU A 168 -8.80 17.12 5.16
CA LEU A 168 -7.66 16.28 5.54
C LEU A 168 -6.38 17.11 5.72
N LEU A 169 -6.08 18.00 4.80
CA LEU A 169 -4.87 18.84 4.85
C LEU A 169 -4.93 19.90 5.95
N ARG A 170 -6.11 20.33 6.41
CA ARG A 170 -6.22 21.26 7.54
C ARG A 170 -5.85 20.64 8.89
N GLU A 171 -5.96 19.33 9.02
CA GLU A 171 -5.62 18.60 10.26
C GLU A 171 -4.13 18.22 10.35
N ALA A 172 -3.37 18.39 9.28
CA ALA A 172 -1.97 17.97 9.15
C ALA A 172 -0.98 18.93 9.85
#